data_da13f013a43ab8d7f8daf5c9dce772c9
#
_entry.id   da13f013a43ab8d7f8daf5c9dce772c9
#
_cell.length_a   1.000
_cell.length_b   1.000
_cell.length_c   1.000
_cell.angle_alpha   90.00
_cell.angle_beta   90.00
_cell.angle_gamma   90.00
#
_symmetry.space_group_name_H-M   'P 1'
#
loop_
_entity.id
_entity.type
_entity.pdbx_description
1 polymer ?
#
loop_
_entity_poly.entity_id
_entity_poly.type
_entity_poly.pdbx_seq_one_letter_code
_entity_poly.pdbx_strand_id
1 'polypeptide(L)'
;TKPTCTEFGFTTYTCADCGDTYVADYTDKTEHNYDKKVVPPTCTEHGYTVYTCPDCGKEYIGDLTDCEKHTYKKTVVPPTCTEMGYTIYTCESCGDSYKADYVDKAAHDYTKTVTAPTCTALGYTVYECKNCDYKYISDYTDKINHSYIADVTAPTCTASGYTVYTCENCGKTYTADYKDMLGHKPS
;
A
#
# COMPACT_ATOMS: atom_id res chain seq x y z
N THR A 1 20.69 64.92 32.63
CA THR A 1 20.31 63.85 31.73
C THR A 1 19.35 62.94 32.46
N LYS A 2 18.20 62.63 31.88
CA LYS A 2 17.21 61.67 32.43
C LYS A 2 17.73 60.22 32.28
N PRO A 3 17.44 59.33 33.21
CA PRO A 3 17.81 57.94 33.07
C PRO A 3 17.02 57.29 31.95
N THR A 4 17.62 56.28 31.31
CA THR A 4 16.98 55.34 30.36
C THR A 4 17.05 53.94 30.91
N CYS A 5 16.46 52.99 30.25
CA CYS A 5 16.56 51.58 30.65
C CYS A 5 17.96 50.99 30.42
N THR A 6 18.85 51.68 29.71
CA THR A 6 20.25 51.24 29.45
C THR A 6 21.29 52.13 30.16
N GLU A 7 20.95 53.41 30.48
CA GLU A 7 21.90 54.36 31.01
C GLU A 7 21.37 55.03 32.30
N PHE A 8 22.27 55.32 33.23
CA PHE A 8 21.98 56.10 34.43
C PHE A 8 21.63 57.56 34.06
N GLY A 9 20.72 58.17 34.78
CA GLY A 9 20.52 59.58 34.74
C GLY A 9 21.61 60.32 35.56
N PHE A 10 21.90 61.58 35.27
CA PHE A 10 22.83 62.43 36.03
C PHE A 10 22.51 63.90 35.82
N THR A 11 23.00 64.69 36.77
CA THR A 11 22.96 66.14 36.68
C THR A 11 24.33 66.67 36.26
N THR A 12 24.40 67.53 35.28
CA THR A 12 25.63 68.23 34.88
C THR A 12 25.67 69.58 35.59
N TYR A 13 26.72 69.80 36.35
CA TYR A 13 26.99 71.08 37.00
C TYR A 13 28.08 71.81 36.22
N THR A 14 27.88 73.12 36.00
CA THR A 14 28.81 74.00 35.33
C THR A 14 29.27 75.08 36.30
N CYS A 15 30.61 75.24 36.48
CA CYS A 15 31.19 76.29 37.28
C CYS A 15 30.91 77.70 36.61
N ALA A 16 30.29 78.57 37.34
CA ALA A 16 29.93 79.89 36.82
C ALA A 16 31.19 80.77 36.52
N ASP A 17 32.32 80.52 37.21
CA ASP A 17 33.49 81.37 37.07
C ASP A 17 34.49 80.87 36.02
N CYS A 18 34.67 79.56 35.85
CA CYS A 18 35.67 79.00 34.93
C CYS A 18 35.07 78.16 33.76
N GLY A 19 33.75 77.92 33.79
CA GLY A 19 33.07 77.13 32.75
C GLY A 19 33.34 75.61 32.82
N ASP A 20 34.11 75.09 33.76
CA ASP A 20 34.35 73.66 33.95
C ASP A 20 33.07 72.94 34.31
N THR A 21 32.92 71.73 33.83
CA THR A 21 31.74 70.87 34.06
C THR A 21 32.08 69.57 34.77
N TYR A 22 31.21 69.13 35.67
CA TYR A 22 31.28 67.82 36.27
C TYR A 22 29.84 67.22 36.37
N VAL A 23 29.75 65.89 36.43
CA VAL A 23 28.48 65.16 36.58
C VAL A 23 28.39 64.59 37.99
N ALA A 24 27.18 64.74 38.58
CA ALA A 24 26.84 64.16 39.88
C ALA A 24 25.34 63.82 39.93
N ASP A 25 24.82 63.46 41.10
CA ASP A 25 23.42 63.12 41.35
C ASP A 25 22.92 62.06 40.38
N TYR A 26 23.65 60.96 40.28
CA TYR A 26 23.26 59.85 39.46
C TYR A 26 21.92 59.27 39.94
N THR A 27 21.04 58.94 39.01
CA THR A 27 19.77 58.25 39.22
C THR A 27 19.80 56.89 38.52
N ASP A 28 19.18 55.88 39.15
CA ASP A 28 19.14 54.53 38.60
C ASP A 28 18.47 54.45 37.22
N LYS A 29 18.87 53.46 36.47
CA LYS A 29 18.24 53.13 35.17
C LYS A 29 16.76 52.85 35.37
N THR A 30 15.92 53.21 34.40
CA THR A 30 14.51 52.84 34.37
C THR A 30 14.35 51.36 34.10
N GLU A 31 13.28 50.80 34.55
CA GLU A 31 12.90 49.42 34.16
C GLU A 31 12.58 49.35 32.66
N HIS A 32 12.79 48.16 32.08
CA HIS A 32 12.35 47.94 30.70
C HIS A 32 10.82 47.79 30.68
N ASN A 33 10.17 48.51 29.78
CA ASN A 33 8.76 48.29 29.44
C ASN A 33 8.72 47.43 28.18
N TYR A 34 8.16 46.23 28.26
CA TYR A 34 8.17 45.28 27.15
C TYR A 34 6.83 45.22 26.42
N ASP A 35 6.86 45.45 25.12
CA ASP A 35 5.79 45.06 24.21
C ASP A 35 5.77 43.53 24.03
N LYS A 36 4.59 42.97 23.92
CA LYS A 36 4.38 41.50 23.84
C LYS A 36 3.86 41.11 22.46
N LYS A 37 4.51 40.16 21.82
CA LYS A 37 4.07 39.51 20.58
C LYS A 37 3.92 38.04 20.82
N VAL A 38 2.68 37.55 20.86
CA VAL A 38 2.39 36.10 21.01
C VAL A 38 2.56 35.37 19.69
N VAL A 39 3.32 34.28 19.70
CA VAL A 39 3.45 33.30 18.63
C VAL A 39 2.71 32.05 19.08
N PRO A 40 1.55 31.73 18.50
CA PRO A 40 0.78 30.57 18.92
C PRO A 40 1.52 29.26 18.59
N PRO A 41 1.27 28.17 19.36
CA PRO A 41 1.83 26.87 19.05
C PRO A 41 1.23 26.28 17.76
N THR A 42 1.99 25.41 17.14
CA THR A 42 1.52 24.52 16.07
C THR A 42 1.60 23.08 16.56
N CYS A 43 1.18 22.11 15.76
CA CYS A 43 1.34 20.69 16.13
C CYS A 43 2.79 20.18 16.03
N THR A 44 3.71 21.02 15.51
CA THR A 44 5.15 20.68 15.37
C THR A 44 6.05 21.61 16.15
N GLU A 45 5.57 22.80 16.56
CA GLU A 45 6.37 23.81 17.24
C GLU A 45 5.65 24.34 18.48
N HIS A 46 6.41 24.60 19.54
CA HIS A 46 5.92 25.25 20.75
C HIS A 46 5.52 26.71 20.48
N GLY A 47 4.47 27.16 21.14
CA GLY A 47 4.15 28.56 21.17
C GLY A 47 5.02 29.32 22.17
N TYR A 48 5.17 30.64 22.00
CA TYR A 48 5.93 31.50 22.88
C TYR A 48 5.51 32.97 22.73
N THR A 49 5.94 33.79 23.67
CA THR A 49 5.80 35.25 23.59
C THR A 49 7.17 35.90 23.42
N VAL A 50 7.31 36.75 22.42
CA VAL A 50 8.44 37.66 22.26
C VAL A 50 8.16 38.94 23.01
N TYR A 51 9.09 39.32 23.89
CA TYR A 51 9.08 40.55 24.67
C TYR A 51 10.14 41.47 24.10
N THR A 52 9.75 42.66 23.58
CA THR A 52 10.66 43.63 22.97
C THR A 52 10.53 44.96 23.70
N CYS A 53 11.65 45.49 24.26
CA CYS A 53 11.65 46.86 24.80
C CYS A 53 11.74 47.88 23.68
N PRO A 54 10.72 48.75 23.46
CA PRO A 54 10.73 49.70 22.37
C PRO A 54 11.81 50.79 22.54
N ASP A 55 12.24 51.05 23.79
CA ASP A 55 13.22 52.11 24.07
C ASP A 55 14.68 51.68 23.75
N CYS A 56 15.02 50.42 23.88
CA CYS A 56 16.40 49.97 23.69
C CYS A 56 16.54 48.74 22.77
N GLY A 57 15.44 48.16 22.28
CA GLY A 57 15.44 47.01 21.40
C GLY A 57 15.80 45.66 22.08
N LYS A 58 15.94 45.61 23.42
CA LYS A 58 16.22 44.39 24.11
C LYS A 58 15.06 43.44 23.98
N GLU A 59 15.35 42.19 23.58
CA GLU A 59 14.35 41.12 23.42
C GLU A 59 14.65 39.91 24.31
N TYR A 60 13.59 39.21 24.70
CA TYR A 60 13.66 37.87 25.26
C TYR A 60 12.40 37.08 24.90
N ILE A 61 12.49 35.75 24.97
CA ILE A 61 11.40 34.83 24.76
C ILE A 61 10.93 34.28 26.12
N GLY A 62 9.62 34.28 26.32
CA GLY A 62 8.97 33.74 27.51
C GLY A 62 7.64 33.09 27.19
N ASP A 63 6.89 32.74 28.22
CA ASP A 63 5.55 32.16 28.14
C ASP A 63 5.46 31.01 27.13
N LEU A 64 6.40 30.04 27.21
CA LEU A 64 6.40 28.86 26.37
C LEU A 64 5.12 28.05 26.60
N THR A 65 4.49 27.61 25.51
CA THR A 65 3.32 26.72 25.54
C THR A 65 3.61 25.45 24.74
N ASP A 66 3.00 24.34 25.14
CA ASP A 66 3.18 23.06 24.45
C ASP A 66 2.65 23.10 23.02
N CYS A 67 3.18 22.23 22.17
CA CYS A 67 2.67 22.00 20.82
C CYS A 67 1.20 21.57 20.86
N GLU A 68 0.43 21.99 19.87
CA GLU A 68 -0.93 21.48 19.69
C GLU A 68 -0.91 19.99 19.33
N LYS A 69 -1.99 19.29 19.73
CA LYS A 69 -2.17 17.88 19.35
C LYS A 69 -2.51 17.80 17.87
N HIS A 70 -1.97 16.76 17.20
CA HIS A 70 -2.35 16.47 15.82
C HIS A 70 -3.83 16.10 15.71
N THR A 71 -4.52 16.71 14.75
CA THR A 71 -5.88 16.35 14.37
C THR A 71 -5.82 15.61 13.03
N TYR A 72 -6.14 14.30 13.06
CA TYR A 72 -5.99 13.44 11.88
C TYR A 72 -7.30 13.24 11.13
N LYS A 73 -7.25 13.50 9.82
CA LYS A 73 -8.24 13.06 8.85
C LYS A 73 -7.96 11.59 8.47
N LYS A 74 -9.02 10.79 8.38
CA LYS A 74 -8.95 9.37 8.04
C LYS A 74 -9.28 9.14 6.57
N THR A 75 -8.47 8.35 5.87
CA THR A 75 -8.73 7.86 4.53
C THR A 75 -8.60 6.35 4.51
N VAL A 76 -9.70 5.63 4.27
CA VAL A 76 -9.73 4.17 4.24
C VAL A 76 -9.30 3.67 2.86
N VAL A 77 -8.31 2.77 2.83
CA VAL A 77 -7.89 2.00 1.66
C VAL A 77 -8.40 0.57 1.86
N PRO A 78 -9.41 0.12 1.09
CA PRO A 78 -9.97 -1.22 1.24
C PRO A 78 -8.96 -2.30 0.85
N PRO A 79 -9.06 -3.52 1.43
CA PRO A 79 -8.22 -4.64 1.04
C PRO A 79 -8.55 -5.14 -0.37
N THR A 80 -7.53 -5.62 -1.07
CA THR A 80 -7.68 -6.40 -2.29
C THR A 80 -7.36 -7.87 -2.01
N CYS A 81 -7.53 -8.76 -2.96
CA CYS A 81 -7.11 -10.16 -2.80
C CYS A 81 -5.58 -10.35 -2.78
N THR A 82 -4.81 -9.32 -3.15
CA THR A 82 -3.34 -9.33 -3.16
C THR A 82 -2.72 -8.49 -2.06
N GLU A 83 -3.43 -7.46 -1.57
CA GLU A 83 -2.92 -6.50 -0.59
C GLU A 83 -3.89 -6.31 0.57
N MET A 84 -3.35 -6.09 1.76
CA MET A 84 -4.11 -5.74 2.97
C MET A 84 -4.71 -4.34 2.83
N GLY A 85 -5.90 -4.15 3.37
CA GLY A 85 -6.48 -2.83 3.58
C GLY A 85 -5.85 -2.13 4.77
N TYR A 86 -5.96 -0.81 4.83
CA TYR A 86 -5.49 0.02 5.95
C TYR A 86 -6.17 1.39 5.95
N THR A 87 -6.05 2.10 7.06
CA THR A 87 -6.47 3.50 7.16
C THR A 87 -5.25 4.40 7.18
N ILE A 88 -5.23 5.43 6.34
CA ILE A 88 -4.25 6.52 6.38
C ILE A 88 -4.80 7.62 7.28
N TYR A 89 -4.00 8.03 8.27
CA TYR A 89 -4.26 9.14 9.17
C TYR A 89 -3.34 10.28 8.76
N THR A 90 -3.90 11.41 8.28
CA THR A 90 -3.13 12.58 7.83
C THR A 90 -3.49 13.78 8.69
N CYS A 91 -2.51 14.41 9.34
CA CYS A 91 -2.72 15.66 10.07
C CYS A 91 -3.00 16.79 9.10
N GLU A 92 -4.14 17.48 9.27
CA GLU A 92 -4.56 18.56 8.37
C GLU A 92 -3.67 19.81 8.49
N SER A 93 -3.03 20.00 9.64
CA SER A 93 -2.22 21.21 9.90
C SER A 93 -0.78 21.08 9.43
N CYS A 94 -0.13 19.93 9.59
CA CYS A 94 1.30 19.75 9.26
C CYS A 94 1.57 18.70 8.18
N GLY A 95 0.54 17.93 7.74
CA GLY A 95 0.69 16.89 6.72
C GLY A 95 1.35 15.58 7.23
N ASP A 96 1.69 15.49 8.52
CA ASP A 96 2.19 14.24 9.10
C ASP A 96 1.18 13.12 8.89
N SER A 97 1.66 11.93 8.53
CA SER A 97 0.77 10.82 8.23
C SER A 97 1.34 9.46 8.63
N TYR A 98 0.44 8.57 9.05
CA TYR A 98 0.77 7.18 9.35
C TYR A 98 -0.35 6.24 8.90
N LYS A 99 -0.04 4.95 8.78
CA LYS A 99 -0.99 3.88 8.43
C LYS A 99 -1.30 3.06 9.67
N ALA A 100 -2.58 2.76 9.86
CA ALA A 100 -3.06 1.90 10.94
C ALA A 100 -4.33 1.17 10.52
N ASP A 101 -5.00 0.50 11.44
CA ASP A 101 -6.25 -0.24 11.24
C ASP A 101 -6.17 -1.18 10.02
N TYR A 102 -5.11 -2.00 9.98
CA TYR A 102 -4.92 -2.96 8.90
C TYR A 102 -6.03 -4.01 8.91
N VAL A 103 -6.51 -4.34 7.71
CA VAL A 103 -7.52 -5.37 7.46
C VAL A 103 -6.92 -6.43 6.55
N ASP A 104 -7.16 -7.70 6.84
CA ASP A 104 -6.65 -8.82 6.05
C ASP A 104 -7.10 -8.74 4.58
N LYS A 105 -6.32 -9.37 3.70
CA LYS A 105 -6.63 -9.47 2.27
C LYS A 105 -8.02 -10.03 2.05
N ALA A 106 -8.71 -9.50 1.05
CA ALA A 106 -9.98 -10.04 0.61
C ALA A 106 -9.79 -11.44 0.01
N ALA A 107 -10.80 -12.29 0.16
CA ALA A 107 -10.81 -13.59 -0.50
C ALA A 107 -10.85 -13.42 -2.03
N HIS A 108 -10.24 -14.39 -2.74
CA HIS A 108 -10.35 -14.44 -4.20
C HIS A 108 -11.78 -14.81 -4.63
N ASP A 109 -12.32 -14.11 -5.58
CA ASP A 109 -13.59 -14.44 -6.25
C ASP A 109 -13.28 -15.08 -7.62
N TYR A 110 -13.59 -16.39 -7.76
CA TYR A 110 -13.18 -17.16 -8.93
C TYR A 110 -14.29 -17.33 -9.96
N THR A 111 -13.94 -17.13 -11.22
CA THR A 111 -14.65 -17.75 -12.36
C THR A 111 -14.13 -19.17 -12.55
N LYS A 112 -15.01 -20.06 -13.03
CA LYS A 112 -14.71 -21.48 -13.25
C LYS A 112 -14.92 -21.81 -14.72
N THR A 113 -13.88 -22.41 -15.33
CA THR A 113 -13.96 -22.93 -16.71
C THR A 113 -13.69 -24.42 -16.68
N VAL A 114 -14.68 -25.23 -17.01
CA VAL A 114 -14.57 -26.70 -16.99
C VAL A 114 -14.09 -27.18 -18.35
N THR A 115 -13.03 -28.00 -18.35
CA THR A 115 -12.56 -28.79 -19.49
C THR A 115 -12.96 -30.24 -19.28
N ALA A 116 -13.84 -30.73 -20.12
CA ALA A 116 -14.30 -32.12 -20.05
C ALA A 116 -13.17 -33.13 -20.33
N PRO A 117 -13.17 -34.33 -19.70
CA PRO A 117 -12.20 -35.37 -19.99
C PRO A 117 -12.39 -35.93 -21.38
N THR A 118 -11.30 -36.39 -21.98
CA THR A 118 -11.31 -37.18 -23.20
C THR A 118 -10.78 -38.59 -22.92
N CYS A 119 -10.79 -39.50 -23.88
CA CYS A 119 -10.19 -40.83 -23.72
C CYS A 119 -8.65 -40.77 -23.66
N THR A 120 -8.03 -39.63 -23.96
CA THR A 120 -6.57 -39.44 -23.92
C THR A 120 -6.11 -38.47 -22.83
N ALA A 121 -6.98 -37.56 -22.35
CA ALA A 121 -6.65 -36.54 -21.38
C ALA A 121 -7.68 -36.51 -20.23
N LEU A 122 -7.19 -36.16 -19.03
CA LEU A 122 -8.04 -35.88 -17.87
C LEU A 122 -8.86 -34.63 -18.12
N GLY A 123 -10.09 -34.58 -17.57
CA GLY A 123 -10.82 -33.35 -17.41
C GLY A 123 -10.29 -32.55 -16.21
N TYR A 124 -10.53 -31.25 -16.18
CA TYR A 124 -10.13 -30.35 -15.10
C TYR A 124 -10.95 -29.06 -15.10
N THR A 125 -10.91 -28.34 -13.99
CA THR A 125 -11.50 -27.00 -13.88
C THR A 125 -10.37 -25.97 -13.68
N VAL A 126 -10.38 -24.91 -14.48
CA VAL A 126 -9.55 -23.71 -14.31
C VAL A 126 -10.33 -22.73 -13.45
N TYR A 127 -9.69 -22.24 -12.38
CA TYR A 127 -10.19 -21.21 -11.50
C TYR A 127 -9.38 -19.94 -11.73
N GLU A 128 -10.01 -18.88 -12.21
CA GLU A 128 -9.37 -17.58 -12.47
C GLU A 128 -10.00 -16.51 -11.57
N CYS A 129 -9.18 -15.77 -10.81
CA CYS A 129 -9.68 -14.69 -9.97
C CYS A 129 -10.15 -13.52 -10.85
N LYS A 130 -11.34 -12.97 -10.55
CA LYS A 130 -11.89 -11.81 -11.27
C LYS A 130 -11.15 -10.51 -10.99
N ASN A 131 -10.44 -10.44 -9.87
CA ASN A 131 -9.88 -9.21 -9.32
C ASN A 131 -8.36 -9.15 -9.37
N CYS A 132 -7.67 -10.25 -9.78
CA CYS A 132 -6.22 -10.32 -9.95
C CYS A 132 -5.86 -11.46 -10.92
N ASP A 133 -4.58 -11.57 -11.28
CA ASP A 133 -4.10 -12.57 -12.25
C ASP A 133 -3.89 -13.98 -11.65
N TYR A 134 -4.31 -14.19 -10.39
CA TYR A 134 -4.16 -15.49 -9.74
C TYR A 134 -5.10 -16.52 -10.36
N LYS A 135 -4.55 -17.66 -10.75
CA LYS A 135 -5.29 -18.81 -11.27
C LYS A 135 -4.68 -20.11 -10.81
N TYR A 136 -5.52 -21.13 -10.73
CA TYR A 136 -5.09 -22.50 -10.46
C TYR A 136 -6.00 -23.50 -11.16
N ILE A 137 -5.53 -24.75 -11.29
CA ILE A 137 -6.28 -25.84 -11.88
C ILE A 137 -6.56 -26.90 -10.80
N SER A 138 -7.79 -27.36 -10.75
CA SER A 138 -8.26 -28.37 -9.80
C SER A 138 -9.41 -29.19 -10.39
N ASP A 139 -10.10 -29.95 -9.56
CA ASP A 139 -11.27 -30.76 -9.89
C ASP A 139 -10.99 -31.68 -11.10
N TYR A 140 -9.86 -32.38 -11.05
CA TYR A 140 -9.50 -33.33 -12.10
C TYR A 140 -10.52 -34.46 -12.14
N THR A 141 -10.92 -34.87 -13.36
CA THR A 141 -11.79 -36.02 -13.61
C THR A 141 -11.04 -37.05 -14.48
N ASP A 142 -11.33 -38.30 -14.26
CA ASP A 142 -10.68 -39.39 -14.99
C ASP A 142 -11.00 -39.36 -16.49
N LYS A 143 -10.08 -39.92 -17.29
CA LYS A 143 -10.31 -40.11 -18.73
C LYS A 143 -11.54 -40.96 -18.97
N ILE A 144 -12.28 -40.63 -20.00
CA ILE A 144 -13.39 -41.47 -20.47
C ILE A 144 -12.85 -42.71 -21.19
N ASN A 145 -13.63 -43.79 -21.19
CA ASN A 145 -13.29 -45.00 -21.94
C ASN A 145 -13.26 -44.74 -23.44
N HIS A 146 -12.43 -45.55 -24.16
CA HIS A 146 -12.46 -45.52 -25.61
C HIS A 146 -13.76 -46.13 -26.13
N SER A 147 -14.40 -45.47 -27.09
CA SER A 147 -15.52 -46.03 -27.87
C SER A 147 -14.99 -46.54 -29.21
N TYR A 148 -15.01 -47.84 -29.41
CA TYR A 148 -14.44 -48.43 -30.61
C TYR A 148 -15.49 -48.84 -31.60
N ILE A 149 -15.34 -48.44 -32.87
CA ILE A 149 -16.01 -49.04 -34.03
C ILE A 149 -15.15 -50.16 -34.60
N ALA A 150 -15.81 -51.23 -35.03
CA ALA A 150 -15.18 -52.42 -35.55
C ALA A 150 -15.27 -52.46 -37.10
N ASP A 151 -14.15 -52.63 -37.75
CA ASP A 151 -14.06 -52.90 -39.21
C ASP A 151 -13.57 -54.32 -39.41
N VAL A 152 -14.46 -55.16 -39.95
CA VAL A 152 -14.22 -56.63 -40.03
C VAL A 152 -13.72 -56.98 -41.45
N THR A 153 -12.49 -57.53 -41.49
CA THR A 153 -11.93 -58.16 -42.69
C THR A 153 -12.16 -59.66 -42.61
N ALA A 154 -13.01 -60.17 -43.50
CA ALA A 154 -13.31 -61.62 -43.56
C ALA A 154 -12.12 -62.46 -44.03
N PRO A 155 -11.93 -63.66 -43.50
CA PRO A 155 -10.90 -64.54 -44.00
C PRO A 155 -11.12 -65.00 -45.45
N THR A 156 -10.08 -65.16 -46.20
CA THR A 156 -10.09 -65.73 -47.56
C THR A 156 -9.46 -67.10 -47.58
N CYS A 157 -9.38 -67.78 -48.70
CA CYS A 157 -8.72 -69.08 -48.83
C CYS A 157 -7.22 -69.01 -48.47
N THR A 158 -6.56 -67.84 -48.66
CA THR A 158 -5.13 -67.63 -48.52
C THR A 158 -4.72 -66.63 -47.45
N ALA A 159 -5.70 -65.93 -46.87
CA ALA A 159 -5.41 -64.92 -45.82
C ALA A 159 -6.37 -65.06 -44.62
N SER A 160 -5.84 -64.87 -43.41
CA SER A 160 -6.63 -64.83 -42.19
C SER A 160 -7.46 -63.57 -42.12
N GLY A 161 -8.68 -63.72 -41.57
CA GLY A 161 -9.57 -62.58 -41.23
C GLY A 161 -9.10 -61.95 -39.92
N TYR A 162 -9.47 -60.69 -39.71
CA TYR A 162 -9.27 -59.91 -38.49
C TYR A 162 -10.24 -58.76 -38.39
N THR A 163 -10.36 -58.19 -37.21
CA THR A 163 -11.15 -56.99 -36.94
C THR A 163 -10.23 -55.84 -36.52
N VAL A 164 -10.32 -54.71 -37.18
CA VAL A 164 -9.67 -53.45 -36.75
C VAL A 164 -10.67 -52.66 -35.93
N TYR A 165 -10.28 -52.37 -34.69
CA TYR A 165 -11.05 -51.51 -33.78
C TYR A 165 -10.46 -50.11 -33.78
N THR A 166 -11.24 -49.09 -34.15
CA THR A 166 -10.84 -47.68 -34.22
C THR A 166 -11.67 -46.87 -33.23
N CYS A 167 -10.99 -46.18 -32.31
CA CYS A 167 -11.68 -45.30 -31.37
C CYS A 167 -12.22 -44.07 -32.10
N GLU A 168 -13.54 -43.83 -32.03
CA GLU A 168 -14.21 -42.70 -32.66
C GLU A 168 -13.70 -41.34 -32.20
N ASN A 169 -13.29 -41.25 -30.90
CA ASN A 169 -12.93 -39.96 -30.29
C ASN A 169 -11.46 -39.58 -30.49
N CYS A 170 -10.54 -40.55 -30.63
CA CYS A 170 -9.11 -40.24 -30.70
C CYS A 170 -8.36 -40.93 -31.82
N GLY A 171 -9.03 -41.79 -32.61
CA GLY A 171 -8.45 -42.50 -33.74
C GLY A 171 -7.49 -43.66 -33.34
N LYS A 172 -7.31 -43.95 -32.04
CA LYS A 172 -6.47 -45.07 -31.62
C LYS A 172 -7.03 -46.38 -32.15
N THR A 173 -6.19 -47.22 -32.80
CA THR A 173 -6.58 -48.47 -33.37
C THR A 173 -5.90 -49.63 -32.66
N TYR A 174 -6.53 -50.79 -32.68
CA TYR A 174 -5.93 -52.08 -32.43
C TYR A 174 -6.62 -53.16 -33.26
N THR A 175 -5.91 -54.29 -33.54
CA THR A 175 -6.41 -55.42 -34.32
C THR A 175 -6.62 -56.61 -33.42
N ALA A 176 -7.76 -57.27 -33.53
CA ALA A 176 -8.11 -58.47 -32.75
C ALA A 176 -9.05 -59.36 -33.57
N ASP A 177 -9.62 -60.36 -32.92
CA ASP A 177 -10.60 -61.30 -33.47
C ASP A 177 -10.12 -61.98 -34.75
N TYR A 178 -8.87 -62.43 -34.71
CA TYR A 178 -8.28 -63.15 -35.83
C TYR A 178 -9.05 -64.45 -36.11
N LYS A 179 -9.29 -64.73 -37.41
CA LYS A 179 -9.94 -65.95 -37.89
C LYS A 179 -9.00 -66.63 -38.90
N ASP A 180 -8.87 -67.95 -38.77
CA ASP A 180 -8.01 -68.72 -39.67
C ASP A 180 -8.47 -68.63 -41.12
N MET A 181 -7.51 -68.82 -42.04
CA MET A 181 -7.76 -68.96 -43.48
C MET A 181 -8.79 -70.07 -43.74
N LEU A 182 -9.61 -69.87 -44.74
CA LEU A 182 -10.65 -70.89 -45.11
C LEU A 182 -10.03 -72.14 -45.76
N GLY A 183 -8.76 -72.04 -46.27
CA GLY A 183 -8.13 -73.10 -47.00
C GLY A 183 -8.82 -73.37 -48.37
N HIS A 184 -8.16 -74.22 -49.19
CA HIS A 184 -8.72 -74.65 -50.44
C HIS A 184 -9.52 -75.92 -50.22
N LYS A 185 -10.81 -75.90 -50.66
CA LYS A 185 -11.55 -77.15 -50.73
C LYS A 185 -11.27 -77.80 -52.07
N PRO A 186 -10.80 -79.10 -52.07
CA PRO A 186 -10.68 -79.85 -53.33
C PRO A 186 -12.07 -80.00 -53.96
N SER A 187 -12.17 -79.84 -55.27
CA SER A 187 -13.37 -80.12 -56.06
C SER A 187 -13.55 -81.60 -56.29
#